data_ec2fad274aafd5c54ba91a49cd135eb1
#
_entry.id   ec2fad274aafd5c54ba91a49cd135eb1
#
_cell.length_a   1.000
_cell.length_b   1.000
_cell.length_c   1.000
_cell.angle_alpha   90.00
_cell.angle_beta   90.00
_cell.angle_gamma   90.00
#
_symmetry.space_group_name_H-M   'P 1'
#
loop_
_entity.id
_entity.type
_entity.pdbx_description
1 polymer ?
#
loop_
_entity_poly.entity_id
_entity_poly.type
_entity_poly.pdbx_seq_one_letter_code
_entity_poly.pdbx_strand_id
1 'polypeptide(L)'
;APGYDHITSGIGAAMIGWFGTAMLCYVTPKEHLGLPDRDDVKVGVIAYKIAAHAADLAKGHPAARLHDDALSKARFEFRWRDQFNLALDPTTAEQYHDQTLPAEGAKLAHFCSMCGPKFCSMKISQEVREYAASGMAEQSAAFLAGGGEIYRKLDTETLPPAEALTPKNAAE
;
A
#
# COMPACT_ATOMS: atom_id res chain seq x y z
N ALA A 1 -23.22 -16.22 -11.99
CA ALA A 1 -23.63 -15.83 -10.62
C ALA A 1 -24.71 -14.74 -10.69
N PRO A 2 -26.00 -15.11 -10.79
CA PRO A 2 -27.08 -14.14 -10.94
C PRO A 2 -26.98 -13.02 -9.89
N GLY A 3 -27.06 -11.77 -10.33
CA GLY A 3 -26.82 -10.57 -9.51
C GLY A 3 -25.35 -10.16 -9.38
N TYR A 4 -24.41 -11.03 -9.75
CA TYR A 4 -22.95 -10.81 -9.65
C TYR A 4 -22.21 -11.16 -10.95
N ASP A 5 -22.94 -11.27 -12.07
CA ASP A 5 -22.34 -11.64 -13.36
C ASP A 5 -21.32 -10.62 -13.86
N HIS A 6 -21.44 -9.35 -13.47
CA HIS A 6 -20.44 -8.30 -13.72
C HIS A 6 -19.09 -8.60 -13.07
N ILE A 7 -19.07 -9.32 -11.94
CA ILE A 7 -17.83 -9.72 -11.25
C ILE A 7 -17.26 -11.01 -11.91
N THR A 8 -18.09 -12.03 -12.03
CA THR A 8 -17.64 -13.32 -12.57
C THR A 8 -17.16 -13.23 -14.02
N SER A 9 -17.89 -12.50 -14.86
CA SER A 9 -17.47 -12.24 -16.24
C SER A 9 -16.27 -11.28 -16.30
N GLY A 10 -16.16 -10.33 -15.37
CA GLY A 10 -15.01 -9.43 -15.25
C GLY A 10 -13.70 -10.17 -15.01
N ILE A 11 -13.71 -11.26 -14.23
CA ILE A 11 -12.54 -12.13 -14.04
C ILE A 11 -12.11 -12.75 -15.38
N GLY A 12 -13.05 -13.31 -16.14
CA GLY A 12 -12.78 -13.84 -17.48
C GLY A 12 -12.32 -12.77 -18.46
N ALA A 13 -12.92 -11.57 -18.40
CA ALA A 13 -12.54 -10.44 -19.23
C ALA A 13 -11.09 -9.99 -18.98
N ALA A 14 -10.63 -9.97 -17.71
CA ALA A 14 -9.23 -9.69 -17.39
C ALA A 14 -8.29 -10.74 -18.03
N MET A 15 -8.65 -12.01 -17.97
CA MET A 15 -7.86 -13.09 -18.57
C MET A 15 -7.75 -12.95 -20.08
N ILE A 16 -8.87 -12.78 -20.80
CA ILE A 16 -8.83 -12.64 -22.27
C ILE A 16 -8.17 -11.33 -22.71
N GLY A 17 -8.33 -10.26 -21.90
CA GLY A 17 -7.64 -9.00 -22.11
C GLY A 17 -6.12 -9.15 -22.03
N TRP A 18 -5.62 -9.96 -21.10
CA TRP A 18 -4.20 -10.30 -21.00
C TRP A 18 -3.67 -10.96 -22.27
N PHE A 19 -4.45 -11.88 -22.85
CA PHE A 19 -4.08 -12.59 -24.07
C PHE A 19 -4.31 -11.83 -25.39
N GLY A 20 -4.68 -10.55 -25.32
CA GLY A 20 -4.65 -9.66 -26.48
C GLY A 20 -5.99 -9.13 -26.97
N THR A 21 -7.10 -9.34 -26.23
CA THR A 21 -8.36 -8.67 -26.54
C THR A 21 -8.20 -7.15 -26.42
N ALA A 22 -8.56 -6.42 -27.48
CA ALA A 22 -8.34 -4.99 -27.57
C ALA A 22 -9.44 -4.16 -26.90
N MET A 23 -10.65 -4.71 -26.74
CA MET A 23 -11.81 -4.02 -26.19
C MET A 23 -12.68 -4.97 -25.39
N LEU A 24 -13.14 -4.53 -24.23
CA LEU A 24 -14.07 -5.24 -23.38
C LEU A 24 -15.41 -4.48 -23.32
N CYS A 25 -16.51 -5.22 -23.35
CA CYS A 25 -17.83 -4.67 -23.09
C CYS A 25 -18.28 -5.09 -21.69
N TYR A 26 -18.92 -4.18 -20.96
CA TYR A 26 -19.34 -4.44 -19.59
C TYR A 26 -20.60 -5.32 -19.50
N VAL A 27 -20.77 -5.95 -18.36
CA VAL A 27 -21.95 -6.67 -17.92
C VAL A 27 -22.48 -5.99 -16.66
N THR A 28 -23.80 -5.91 -16.51
CA THR A 28 -24.42 -5.29 -15.33
C THR A 28 -24.77 -6.32 -14.25
N PRO A 29 -25.00 -5.89 -13.00
CA PRO A 29 -25.50 -6.78 -11.95
C PRO A 29 -26.86 -7.43 -12.30
N LYS A 30 -27.68 -6.75 -13.13
CA LYS A 30 -29.00 -7.22 -13.56
C LYS A 30 -28.99 -8.03 -14.85
N GLU A 31 -27.83 -8.50 -15.29
CA GLU A 31 -27.70 -9.28 -16.51
C GLU A 31 -28.63 -10.51 -16.47
N HIS A 32 -29.46 -10.67 -17.50
CA HIS A 32 -30.48 -11.69 -17.60
C HIS A 32 -31.55 -11.72 -16.49
N LEU A 33 -31.61 -10.71 -15.62
CA LEU A 33 -32.55 -10.63 -14.51
C LEU A 33 -33.56 -9.48 -14.68
N GLY A 34 -33.15 -8.36 -15.27
CA GLY A 34 -34.02 -7.20 -15.42
C GLY A 34 -33.35 -6.08 -16.22
N LEU A 35 -34.07 -4.99 -16.40
CA LEU A 35 -33.54 -3.80 -17.05
C LEU A 35 -32.59 -3.08 -16.07
N PRO A 36 -31.34 -2.80 -16.46
CA PRO A 36 -30.41 -2.06 -15.63
C PRO A 36 -30.81 -0.58 -15.55
N ASP A 37 -30.68 -0.01 -14.38
CA ASP A 37 -30.73 1.43 -14.19
C ASP A 37 -29.32 2.07 -14.34
N ARG A 38 -29.24 3.39 -14.11
CA ARG A 38 -27.98 4.13 -14.24
C ARG A 38 -26.88 3.61 -13.30
N ASP A 39 -27.26 3.24 -12.09
CA ASP A 39 -26.29 2.80 -11.07
C ASP A 39 -25.80 1.38 -11.37
N ASP A 40 -26.67 0.51 -11.88
CA ASP A 40 -26.26 -0.81 -12.36
C ASP A 40 -25.25 -0.72 -13.52
N VAL A 41 -25.50 0.21 -14.47
CA VAL A 41 -24.57 0.48 -15.57
C VAL A 41 -23.22 0.98 -15.03
N LYS A 42 -23.25 1.93 -14.08
CA LYS A 42 -22.02 2.43 -13.43
C LYS A 42 -21.23 1.28 -12.79
N VAL A 43 -21.88 0.42 -12.01
CA VAL A 43 -21.25 -0.73 -11.36
C VAL A 43 -20.61 -1.67 -12.40
N GLY A 44 -21.33 -1.99 -13.46
CA GLY A 44 -20.81 -2.83 -14.54
C GLY A 44 -19.57 -2.22 -15.23
N VAL A 45 -19.65 -0.92 -15.58
CA VAL A 45 -18.52 -0.21 -16.20
C VAL A 45 -17.30 -0.18 -15.29
N ILE A 46 -17.48 0.08 -14.01
CA ILE A 46 -16.35 0.08 -13.04
C ILE A 46 -15.74 -1.30 -12.90
N ALA A 47 -16.55 -2.38 -12.81
CA ALA A 47 -16.06 -3.74 -12.77
C ALA A 47 -15.17 -4.05 -14.00
N TYR A 48 -15.58 -3.63 -15.18
CA TYR A 48 -14.81 -3.85 -16.41
C TYR A 48 -13.62 -2.91 -16.59
N LYS A 49 -13.63 -1.72 -16.01
CA LYS A 49 -12.42 -0.89 -15.88
C LYS A 49 -11.38 -1.59 -15.01
N ILE A 50 -11.80 -2.22 -13.91
CA ILE A 50 -10.91 -3.02 -13.06
C ILE A 50 -10.34 -4.22 -13.84
N ALA A 51 -11.19 -4.94 -14.59
CA ALA A 51 -10.75 -6.06 -15.42
C ALA A 51 -9.74 -5.63 -16.50
N ALA A 52 -9.99 -4.52 -17.19
CA ALA A 52 -9.09 -3.97 -18.19
C ALA A 52 -7.75 -3.53 -17.58
N HIS A 53 -7.79 -2.87 -16.43
CA HIS A 53 -6.59 -2.45 -15.70
C HIS A 53 -5.74 -3.65 -15.26
N ALA A 54 -6.38 -4.71 -14.74
CA ALA A 54 -5.69 -5.95 -14.39
C ALA A 54 -5.03 -6.60 -15.62
N ALA A 55 -5.70 -6.59 -16.78
CA ALA A 55 -5.13 -7.08 -18.04
C ALA A 55 -3.92 -6.23 -18.48
N ASP A 56 -3.98 -4.92 -18.34
CA ASP A 56 -2.88 -4.02 -18.70
C ASP A 56 -1.66 -4.22 -17.78
N LEU A 57 -1.87 -4.43 -16.49
CA LEU A 57 -0.80 -4.81 -15.56
C LEU A 57 -0.16 -6.14 -15.97
N ALA A 58 -0.96 -7.16 -16.30
CA ALA A 58 -0.48 -8.48 -16.69
C ALA A 58 0.32 -8.44 -18.00
N LYS A 59 -0.06 -7.56 -18.93
CA LYS A 59 0.70 -7.28 -20.17
C LYS A 59 1.98 -6.46 -19.96
N GLY A 60 2.18 -5.91 -18.77
CA GLY A 60 3.31 -5.03 -18.48
C GLY A 60 3.16 -3.61 -19.05
N HIS A 61 1.93 -3.13 -19.23
CA HIS A 61 1.69 -1.77 -19.74
C HIS A 61 2.21 -0.73 -18.75
N PRO A 62 3.15 0.13 -19.13
CA PRO A 62 3.85 1.01 -18.19
C PRO A 62 2.92 2.02 -17.51
N ALA A 63 1.91 2.53 -18.21
CA ALA A 63 0.97 3.48 -17.63
C ALA A 63 0.11 2.88 -16.51
N ALA A 64 -0.26 1.60 -16.62
CA ALA A 64 -1.02 0.91 -15.58
C ALA A 64 -0.21 0.82 -14.28
N ARG A 65 1.07 0.45 -14.39
CA ARG A 65 1.96 0.38 -13.24
C ARG A 65 2.22 1.74 -12.59
N LEU A 66 2.48 2.76 -13.40
CA LEU A 66 2.69 4.13 -12.89
C LEU A 66 1.48 4.64 -12.13
N HIS A 67 0.27 4.33 -12.61
CA HIS A 67 -0.98 4.67 -11.93
C HIS A 67 -1.07 3.99 -10.55
N ASP A 68 -0.80 2.69 -10.46
CA ASP A 68 -0.85 1.93 -9.21
C ASP A 68 0.21 2.40 -8.21
N ASP A 69 1.42 2.67 -8.69
CA ASP A 69 2.49 3.21 -7.85
C ASP A 69 2.10 4.58 -7.28
N ALA A 70 1.49 5.46 -8.09
CA ALA A 70 0.99 6.77 -7.66
C ALA A 70 -0.13 6.64 -6.61
N LEU A 71 -1.10 5.75 -6.86
CA LEU A 71 -2.19 5.49 -5.93
C LEU A 71 -1.68 4.89 -4.62
N SER A 72 -0.77 3.92 -4.69
CA SER A 72 -0.16 3.28 -3.52
C SER A 72 0.60 4.29 -2.66
N LYS A 73 1.35 5.20 -3.30
CA LYS A 73 2.03 6.29 -2.60
C LYS A 73 1.05 7.24 -1.94
N ALA A 74 -0.01 7.66 -2.64
CA ALA A 74 -1.04 8.53 -2.09
C ALA A 74 -1.73 7.88 -0.88
N ARG A 75 -2.00 6.57 -0.93
CA ARG A 75 -2.57 5.81 0.19
C ARG A 75 -1.63 5.74 1.38
N PHE A 76 -0.38 5.44 1.16
CA PHE A 76 0.62 5.35 2.23
C PHE A 76 0.81 6.68 2.95
N GLU A 77 0.79 7.79 2.20
CA GLU A 77 0.97 9.16 2.71
C GLU A 77 -0.34 9.79 3.24
N PHE A 78 -1.46 9.06 3.24
CA PHE A 78 -2.79 9.56 3.63
C PHE A 78 -3.23 10.81 2.85
N ARG A 79 -2.84 10.93 1.59
CA ARG A 79 -3.27 12.01 0.69
C ARG A 79 -4.64 11.66 0.09
N TRP A 80 -5.70 11.84 0.88
CA TRP A 80 -7.05 11.38 0.56
C TRP A 80 -7.58 11.91 -0.77
N ARG A 81 -7.40 13.19 -1.05
CA ARG A 81 -7.86 13.79 -2.32
C ARG A 81 -7.16 13.17 -3.53
N ASP A 82 -5.87 12.90 -3.42
CA ASP A 82 -5.14 12.24 -4.49
C ASP A 82 -5.59 10.79 -4.67
N GLN A 83 -5.90 10.09 -3.57
CA GLN A 83 -6.48 8.75 -3.65
C GLN A 83 -7.81 8.75 -4.41
N PHE A 84 -8.69 9.71 -4.13
CA PHE A 84 -9.98 9.81 -4.82
C PHE A 84 -9.78 10.16 -6.29
N ASN A 85 -8.93 11.12 -6.61
CA ASN A 85 -8.63 11.52 -7.99
C ASN A 85 -8.00 10.39 -8.82
N LEU A 86 -7.24 9.51 -8.19
CA LEU A 86 -6.63 8.33 -8.81
C LEU A 86 -7.54 7.09 -8.79
N ALA A 87 -8.67 7.13 -8.08
CA ALA A 87 -9.58 5.99 -8.03
C ALA A 87 -10.30 5.76 -9.37
N LEU A 88 -10.64 4.52 -9.66
CA LEU A 88 -11.47 4.19 -10.83
C LEU A 88 -12.91 4.69 -10.68
N ASP A 89 -13.38 4.83 -9.44
CA ASP A 89 -14.65 5.45 -9.06
C ASP A 89 -14.42 6.47 -7.93
N PRO A 90 -14.01 7.70 -8.27
CA PRO A 90 -13.73 8.75 -7.28
C PRO A 90 -14.90 9.05 -6.36
N THR A 91 -16.10 9.15 -6.93
CA THR A 91 -17.31 9.51 -6.20
C THR A 91 -17.65 8.50 -5.10
N THR A 92 -17.61 7.21 -5.43
CA THR A 92 -17.89 6.15 -4.46
C THR A 92 -16.81 6.08 -3.39
N ALA A 93 -15.54 6.25 -3.79
CA ALA A 93 -14.42 6.25 -2.84
C ALA A 93 -14.54 7.39 -1.81
N GLU A 94 -14.84 8.61 -2.26
CA GLU A 94 -15.06 9.76 -1.40
C GLU A 94 -16.28 9.58 -0.49
N GLN A 95 -17.41 9.14 -1.04
CA GLN A 95 -18.62 8.87 -0.26
C GLN A 95 -18.38 7.88 0.87
N TYR A 96 -17.71 6.76 0.61
CA TYR A 96 -17.44 5.75 1.64
C TYR A 96 -16.49 6.28 2.72
N HIS A 97 -15.50 7.06 2.34
CA HIS A 97 -14.60 7.69 3.29
C HIS A 97 -15.34 8.68 4.19
N ASP A 98 -16.19 9.52 3.60
CA ASP A 98 -16.86 10.62 4.29
C ASP A 98 -18.04 10.19 5.16
N GLN A 99 -18.69 9.05 4.85
CA GLN A 99 -19.83 8.54 5.61
C GLN A 99 -19.57 8.44 7.12
N THR A 100 -18.37 8.12 7.51
CA THR A 100 -18.00 7.83 8.91
C THR A 100 -17.09 8.90 9.50
N LEU A 101 -16.75 9.93 8.74
CA LEU A 101 -15.90 11.05 9.15
C LEU A 101 -16.62 12.39 8.90
N PRO A 102 -17.68 12.70 9.69
CA PRO A 102 -18.54 13.84 9.40
C PRO A 102 -17.87 15.20 9.62
N ALA A 103 -16.80 15.28 10.43
CA ALA A 103 -16.07 16.50 10.66
C ALA A 103 -15.02 16.73 9.56
N GLU A 104 -15.03 17.93 8.95
CA GLU A 104 -14.09 18.28 7.86
C GLU A 104 -12.61 18.04 8.21
N GLY A 105 -12.19 18.38 9.43
CA GLY A 105 -10.82 18.13 9.89
C GLY A 105 -10.46 16.64 10.00
N ALA A 106 -11.45 15.77 10.25
CA ALA A 106 -11.24 14.33 10.31
C ALA A 106 -11.05 13.69 8.92
N LYS A 107 -11.63 14.29 7.88
CA LYS A 107 -11.51 13.81 6.49
C LYS A 107 -10.09 13.86 5.94
N LEU A 108 -9.21 14.64 6.52
CA LEU A 108 -7.80 14.75 6.14
C LEU A 108 -6.85 14.05 7.14
N ALA A 109 -7.40 13.35 8.13
CA ALA A 109 -6.62 12.69 9.16
C ALA A 109 -5.78 11.53 8.59
N HIS A 110 -4.62 11.28 9.21
CA HIS A 110 -3.71 10.18 8.85
C HIS A 110 -4.19 8.83 9.39
N PHE A 111 -5.46 8.55 9.24
CA PHE A 111 -6.11 7.27 9.52
C PHE A 111 -7.49 7.25 8.86
N CYS A 112 -8.09 6.09 8.70
CA CYS A 112 -9.50 5.95 8.29
C CYS A 112 -10.33 5.46 9.48
N SER A 113 -11.64 5.58 9.37
CA SER A 113 -12.60 5.14 10.40
C SER A 113 -12.57 3.64 10.68
N MET A 114 -12.10 2.81 9.73
CA MET A 114 -12.04 1.37 9.89
C MET A 114 -11.08 0.94 11.01
N CYS A 115 -9.85 1.47 11.02
CA CYS A 115 -8.84 1.13 12.01
C CYS A 115 -8.74 2.16 13.14
N GLY A 116 -9.18 3.40 12.88
CA GLY A 116 -9.00 4.52 13.80
C GLY A 116 -7.53 4.92 13.99
N PRO A 117 -7.26 5.90 14.86
CA PRO A 117 -5.93 6.49 15.00
C PRO A 117 -4.90 5.58 15.67
N LYS A 118 -5.33 4.56 16.42
CA LYS A 118 -4.45 3.72 17.24
C LYS A 118 -4.05 2.39 16.58
N PHE A 119 -4.82 1.91 15.61
CA PHE A 119 -4.64 0.58 15.03
C PHE A 119 -4.39 0.60 13.51
N CYS A 120 -4.13 1.77 12.93
CA CYS A 120 -3.80 1.86 11.52
C CYS A 120 -2.35 1.39 11.28
N SER A 121 -2.21 0.25 10.60
CA SER A 121 -0.89 -0.35 10.30
C SER A 121 0.01 0.58 9.48
N MET A 122 -0.56 1.37 8.56
CA MET A 122 0.22 2.35 7.78
C MET A 122 0.75 3.47 8.67
N LYS A 123 -0.07 4.02 9.56
CA LYS A 123 0.34 5.05 10.51
C LYS A 123 1.44 4.53 11.45
N ILE A 124 1.23 3.36 12.03
CA ILE A 124 2.22 2.71 12.90
C ILE A 124 3.55 2.49 12.15
N SER A 125 3.49 2.03 10.90
CA SER A 125 4.68 1.84 10.07
C SER A 125 5.43 3.15 9.80
N GLN A 126 4.73 4.26 9.61
CA GLN A 126 5.34 5.59 9.46
C GLN A 126 6.01 6.03 10.75
N GLU A 127 5.31 5.94 11.89
CA GLU A 127 5.84 6.29 13.20
C GLU A 127 7.09 5.48 13.55
N VAL A 128 7.12 4.17 13.26
CA VAL A 128 8.30 3.31 13.46
C VAL A 128 9.46 3.74 12.57
N ARG A 129 9.19 4.08 11.30
CA ARG A 129 10.24 4.56 10.38
C ARG A 129 10.81 5.91 10.79
N GLU A 130 9.98 6.84 11.24
CA GLU A 130 10.41 8.15 11.76
C GLU A 130 11.26 7.98 13.01
N TYR A 131 10.84 7.13 13.94
CA TYR A 131 11.62 6.81 15.14
C TYR A 131 12.96 6.17 14.80
N ALA A 132 12.98 5.19 13.90
CA ALA A 132 14.21 4.55 13.46
C ALA A 132 15.16 5.54 12.76
N ALA A 133 14.62 6.41 11.90
CA ALA A 133 15.42 7.43 11.21
C ALA A 133 16.03 8.44 12.16
N SER A 134 15.30 8.91 13.19
CA SER A 134 15.83 9.80 14.21
C SER A 134 16.94 9.13 15.04
N GLY A 135 16.74 7.89 15.48
CA GLY A 135 17.74 7.12 16.21
C GLY A 135 19.01 6.87 15.40
N MET A 136 18.88 6.56 14.10
CA MET A 136 20.04 6.42 13.21
C MET A 136 20.78 7.74 13.01
N ALA A 137 20.05 8.86 12.89
CA ALA A 137 20.67 10.19 12.77
C ALA A 137 21.45 10.57 14.03
N GLU A 138 20.88 10.30 15.21
CA GLU A 138 21.55 10.52 16.51
C GLU A 138 22.82 9.68 16.63
N GLN A 139 22.76 8.38 16.31
CA GLN A 139 23.93 7.49 16.36
C GLN A 139 24.99 7.90 15.33
N SER A 140 24.59 8.31 14.15
CA SER A 140 25.50 8.83 13.12
C SER A 140 26.21 10.11 13.58
N ALA A 141 25.47 11.04 14.19
CA ALA A 141 26.04 12.26 14.74
C ALA A 141 27.02 11.96 15.89
N ALA A 142 26.65 11.08 16.80
CA ALA A 142 27.51 10.63 17.89
C ALA A 142 28.80 9.95 17.40
N PHE A 143 28.66 9.10 16.36
CA PHE A 143 29.81 8.46 15.72
C PHE A 143 30.77 9.45 15.08
N LEU A 144 30.26 10.41 14.34
CA LEU A 144 31.07 11.47 13.73
C LEU A 144 31.72 12.39 14.77
N ALA A 145 31.01 12.75 15.84
CA ALA A 145 31.55 13.53 16.94
C ALA A 145 32.64 12.76 17.72
N GLY A 146 32.57 11.43 17.73
CA GLY A 146 33.57 10.54 18.30
C GLY A 146 34.79 10.30 17.41
N GLY A 147 34.91 10.98 16.26
CA GLY A 147 36.03 10.90 15.33
C GLY A 147 35.79 10.04 14.10
N GLY A 148 34.60 9.38 13.98
CA GLY A 148 34.19 8.64 12.78
C GLY A 148 35.03 7.36 12.49
N GLU A 149 35.79 6.87 13.45
CA GLU A 149 36.62 5.69 13.29
C GLU A 149 35.85 4.40 13.64
N ILE A 150 35.76 3.47 12.66
CA ILE A 150 35.17 2.15 12.84
C ILE A 150 36.02 1.25 13.72
N TYR A 151 37.32 1.41 13.61
CA TYR A 151 38.31 0.63 14.39
C TYR A 151 38.96 1.51 15.46
N ARG A 152 38.65 1.26 16.72
CA ARG A 152 39.38 1.86 17.84
C ARG A 152 40.64 1.05 18.12
N LYS A 153 41.74 1.75 18.30
CA LYS A 153 42.94 1.08 18.85
C LYS A 153 42.57 0.57 20.24
N LEU A 154 42.74 -0.71 20.45
CA LEU A 154 42.62 -1.29 21.78
C LEU A 154 43.78 -0.73 22.64
N ASP A 155 43.45 -0.03 23.71
CA ASP A 155 44.43 0.32 24.72
C ASP A 155 44.90 -0.98 25.36
N THR A 156 46.13 -1.33 25.10
CA THR A 156 46.77 -2.58 25.59
C THR A 156 46.81 -2.69 27.10
N GLU A 157 46.60 -1.56 27.83
CA GLU A 157 46.53 -1.53 29.29
C GLU A 157 45.24 -2.09 29.87
N THR A 158 44.17 -2.18 29.06
CA THR A 158 42.82 -2.66 29.49
C THR A 158 42.53 -4.09 29.04
N LEU A 159 43.43 -4.74 28.34
CA LEU A 159 43.24 -6.13 27.93
C LEU A 159 43.36 -7.05 29.16
N PRO A 160 42.40 -7.92 29.42
CA PRO A 160 42.56 -8.97 30.41
C PRO A 160 43.73 -9.87 30.00
N PRO A 161 44.51 -10.42 30.97
CA PRO A 161 45.64 -11.27 30.67
C PRO A 161 45.22 -12.41 29.73
N ALA A 162 46.13 -12.79 28.81
CA ALA A 162 45.85 -13.75 27.72
C ALA A 162 45.26 -15.09 28.19
N GLU A 163 45.48 -15.47 29.43
CA GLU A 163 44.88 -16.66 30.06
C GLU A 163 43.38 -16.61 30.26
N ALA A 164 42.76 -15.42 30.26
CA ALA A 164 41.33 -15.25 30.38
C ALA A 164 40.57 -15.41 29.03
N LEU A 165 41.30 -15.50 27.93
CA LEU A 165 40.77 -15.61 26.56
C LEU A 165 40.76 -17.05 26.02
N THR A 166 41.22 -18.03 26.81
CA THR A 166 41.09 -19.43 26.42
C THR A 166 39.65 -19.90 26.63
N PRO A 167 39.00 -20.47 25.62
CA PRO A 167 37.65 -21.03 25.79
C PRO A 167 37.73 -22.15 26.82
N LYS A 168 37.03 -22.01 27.94
CA LYS A 168 36.80 -23.11 28.87
C LYS A 168 36.08 -24.22 28.10
N ASN A 169 36.80 -25.31 27.94
CA ASN A 169 36.44 -26.58 27.35
C ASN A 169 34.96 -26.84 27.13
N ALA A 170 34.61 -27.05 25.89
CA ALA A 170 33.53 -27.91 25.50
C ALA A 170 33.92 -29.36 25.80
N ALA A 171 33.54 -29.84 26.98
CA ALA A 171 33.52 -31.26 27.32
C ALA A 171 32.57 -31.44 28.52
N GLU A 172 31.33 -31.72 28.21
CA GLU A 172 30.48 -32.81 28.75
C GLU A 172 29.16 -32.80 27.96
#